data_312ea7e6abc50a5984cc034a44ad1ceb
#
_entry.id   312ea7e6abc50a5984cc034a44ad1ceb
#
_cell.length_a   1.000
_cell.length_b   1.000
_cell.length_c   1.000
_cell.angle_alpha   90.00
_cell.angle_beta   90.00
_cell.angle_gamma   90.00
#
_symmetry.space_group_name_H-M   'P 1'
#
loop_
_entity.id
_entity.type
_entity.pdbx_description
1 polymer ?
#
loop_
_entity_poly.entity_id
_entity_poly.type
_entity_poly.pdbx_seq_one_letter_code
_entity_poly.pdbx_strand_id
1 'polypeptide(L)'
;MTRMVLALMLVFIMSLALVDIAKADVLLIEEVRQSERMNLPVNGLSANDVRSKFGEPVKTHAAVGDPPITQWTYDGWSVYFEYELVLFTVLHKGAVVDKKNNSAN
;
A
#
# COMPACT_ATOMS: atom_id res chain seq x y z
N MET A 1 41.60 18.88 -21.44
CA MET A 1 40.19 19.08 -21.80
C MET A 1 39.37 17.82 -21.75
N THR A 2 39.83 16.68 -22.29
CA THR A 2 39.10 15.41 -22.29
C THR A 2 38.82 14.85 -20.88
N ARG A 3 39.71 15.09 -19.93
CA ARG A 3 39.55 14.59 -18.55
C ARG A 3 38.49 15.37 -17.76
N MET A 4 38.29 16.63 -18.03
CA MET A 4 37.27 17.46 -17.36
C MET A 4 35.85 17.12 -17.83
N VAL A 5 35.68 16.79 -19.10
CA VAL A 5 34.40 16.42 -19.70
C VAL A 5 33.92 15.07 -19.15
N LEU A 6 34.81 14.10 -18.96
CA LEU A 6 34.50 12.79 -18.39
C LEU A 6 34.05 12.91 -16.91
N ALA A 7 34.73 13.77 -16.13
CA ALA A 7 34.34 13.99 -14.72
C ALA A 7 32.98 14.65 -14.59
N LEU A 8 32.63 15.58 -15.44
CA LEU A 8 31.33 16.23 -15.49
C LEU A 8 30.22 15.26 -15.88
N MET A 9 30.48 14.35 -16.83
CA MET A 9 29.51 13.33 -17.22
C MET A 9 29.22 12.33 -16.08
N LEU A 10 30.22 11.92 -15.34
CA LEU A 10 30.07 11.01 -14.21
C LEU A 10 29.24 11.62 -13.09
N VAL A 11 29.44 12.89 -12.79
CA VAL A 11 28.66 13.61 -11.78
C VAL A 11 27.19 13.75 -12.21
N PHE A 12 26.94 13.99 -13.47
CA PHE A 12 25.59 14.10 -14.03
C PHE A 12 24.82 12.77 -13.95
N ILE A 13 25.48 11.65 -14.24
CA ILE A 13 24.88 10.31 -14.15
C ILE A 13 24.53 9.96 -12.70
N MET A 14 25.38 10.31 -11.73
CA MET A 14 25.13 10.06 -10.32
C MET A 14 23.95 10.86 -9.79
N SER A 15 23.74 12.10 -10.23
CA SER A 15 22.62 12.90 -9.78
C SER A 15 21.27 12.40 -10.31
N LEU A 16 21.23 11.79 -11.49
CA LEU A 16 20.02 11.16 -12.03
C LEU A 16 19.58 9.93 -11.23
N ALA A 17 20.53 9.13 -10.75
CA ALA A 17 20.23 7.95 -9.93
C ALA A 17 19.62 8.33 -8.58
N LEU A 18 20.04 9.42 -7.97
CA LEU A 18 19.51 9.92 -6.71
C LEU A 18 18.04 10.39 -6.83
N VAL A 19 17.65 10.94 -7.99
CA VAL A 19 16.28 11.41 -8.23
C VAL A 19 15.30 10.22 -8.27
N ASP A 20 15.70 9.08 -8.83
CA ASP A 20 14.84 7.88 -8.89
C ASP A 20 14.53 7.30 -7.51
N ILE A 21 15.51 7.29 -6.61
CA ILE A 21 15.33 6.82 -5.22
C ILE A 21 14.32 7.71 -4.48
N ALA A 22 14.39 9.03 -4.66
CA ALA A 22 13.49 9.97 -4.01
C ALA A 22 12.02 9.79 -4.44
N LYS A 23 11.77 9.43 -5.71
CA LYS A 23 10.42 9.17 -6.21
C LYS A 23 9.81 7.92 -5.58
N ALA A 24 10.58 6.86 -5.38
CA ALA A 24 10.12 5.63 -4.76
C ALA A 24 9.69 5.88 -3.31
N ASP A 25 10.44 6.64 -2.53
CA ASP A 25 10.11 6.97 -1.14
C ASP A 25 8.83 7.80 -1.05
N VAL A 26 8.64 8.76 -1.94
CA VAL A 26 7.43 9.60 -1.97
C VAL A 26 6.18 8.77 -2.24
N LEU A 27 6.25 7.79 -3.14
CA LEU A 27 5.13 6.92 -3.47
C LEU A 27 4.71 6.05 -2.28
N LEU A 28 5.65 5.48 -1.55
CA LEU A 28 5.38 4.66 -0.35
C LEU A 28 4.69 5.47 0.75
N ILE A 29 5.13 6.69 1.00
CA ILE A 29 4.55 7.59 2.00
C ILE A 29 3.11 7.95 1.61
N GLU A 30 2.84 8.17 0.34
CA GLU A 30 1.51 8.53 -0.14
C GLU A 30 0.51 7.37 0.04
N GLU A 31 0.92 6.13 -0.20
CA GLU A 31 0.07 4.95 0.03
C GLU A 31 -0.31 4.80 1.51
N VAL A 32 0.63 4.98 2.42
CA VAL A 32 0.38 4.90 3.86
C VAL A 32 -0.61 5.99 4.30
N ARG A 33 -0.41 7.22 3.84
CA ARG A 33 -1.31 8.34 4.15
C ARG A 33 -2.72 8.11 3.61
N GLN A 34 -2.84 7.53 2.42
CA GLN A 34 -4.13 7.25 1.82
C GLN A 34 -4.89 6.21 2.63
N SER A 35 -4.23 5.17 3.10
CA SER A 35 -4.83 4.14 3.96
C SER A 35 -5.35 4.74 5.28
N GLU A 36 -4.58 5.62 5.89
CA GLU A 36 -4.99 6.29 7.12
C GLU A 36 -6.22 7.17 6.93
N ARG A 37 -6.26 7.95 5.86
CA ARG A 37 -7.40 8.84 5.55
C ARG A 37 -8.69 8.08 5.30
N MET A 38 -8.59 6.87 4.75
CA MET A 38 -9.77 6.06 4.44
C MET A 38 -10.20 5.17 5.60
N ASN A 39 -9.51 5.24 6.73
CA ASN A 39 -9.77 4.41 7.90
C ASN A 39 -9.73 2.92 7.53
N LEU A 40 -8.62 2.51 6.94
CA LEU A 40 -8.38 1.12 6.55
C LEU A 40 -7.39 0.46 7.52
N PRO A 41 -7.40 -0.88 7.62
CA PRO A 41 -6.40 -1.57 8.43
C PRO A 41 -4.99 -1.27 7.93
N VAL A 42 -4.10 -0.94 8.87
CA VAL A 42 -2.69 -0.67 8.55
C VAL A 42 -1.84 -1.91 8.83
N ASN A 43 -0.69 -1.97 8.17
CA ASN A 43 0.27 -3.04 8.36
C ASN A 43 0.62 -3.21 9.85
N GLY A 44 0.66 -4.46 10.30
CA GLY A 44 1.03 -4.78 11.67
C GLY A 44 -0.12 -4.92 12.66
N LEU A 45 -1.35 -4.55 12.29
CA LEU A 45 -2.52 -4.83 13.13
C LEU A 45 -2.77 -6.33 13.19
N SER A 46 -3.23 -6.81 14.35
CA SER A 46 -3.66 -8.21 14.48
C SER A 46 -5.03 -8.42 13.86
N ALA A 47 -5.35 -9.66 13.49
CA ALA A 47 -6.68 -10.01 12.99
C ALA A 47 -7.77 -9.66 13.99
N ASN A 48 -7.52 -9.87 15.29
CA ASN A 48 -8.45 -9.49 16.35
C ASN A 48 -8.72 -7.99 16.39
N ASP A 49 -7.67 -7.17 16.20
CA ASP A 49 -7.80 -5.72 16.16
C ASP A 49 -8.61 -5.27 14.95
N VAL A 50 -8.40 -5.90 13.80
CA VAL A 50 -9.17 -5.61 12.58
C VAL A 50 -10.65 -5.92 12.82
N ARG A 51 -10.95 -7.07 13.39
CA ARG A 51 -12.33 -7.46 13.69
C ARG A 51 -13.00 -6.51 14.71
N SER A 52 -12.25 -6.07 15.71
CA SER A 52 -12.77 -5.11 16.71
C SER A 52 -13.03 -3.74 16.11
N LYS A 53 -12.17 -3.26 15.23
CA LYS A 53 -12.27 -1.91 14.66
C LYS A 53 -13.20 -1.83 13.46
N PHE A 54 -13.22 -2.85 12.62
CA PHE A 54 -13.92 -2.84 11.34
C PHE A 54 -15.11 -3.82 11.28
N GLY A 55 -15.29 -4.63 12.30
CA GLY A 55 -16.36 -5.61 12.38
C GLY A 55 -16.03 -6.90 11.64
N GLU A 56 -17.03 -7.79 11.53
CA GLU A 56 -16.87 -9.04 10.82
C GLU A 56 -16.77 -8.80 9.31
N PRO A 57 -15.85 -9.49 8.62
CA PRO A 57 -15.78 -9.38 7.16
C PRO A 57 -17.00 -9.98 6.48
N VAL A 58 -17.29 -9.52 5.27
CA VAL A 58 -18.34 -10.10 4.43
C VAL A 58 -18.00 -11.53 4.06
N LYS A 59 -16.72 -11.79 3.80
CA LYS A 59 -16.23 -13.12 3.41
C LYS A 59 -14.83 -13.35 3.94
N THR A 60 -14.56 -14.55 4.41
CA THR A 60 -13.22 -15.00 4.80
C THR A 60 -12.75 -16.09 3.85
N HIS A 61 -11.49 -16.05 3.48
CA HIS A 61 -10.86 -17.07 2.66
C HIS A 61 -9.87 -17.86 3.50
N ALA A 62 -9.77 -19.17 3.27
CA ALA A 62 -8.82 -20.01 3.98
C ALA A 62 -7.39 -19.58 3.68
N ALA A 63 -6.49 -19.78 4.66
CA ALA A 63 -5.09 -19.45 4.50
C ALA A 63 -4.45 -20.28 3.38
N VAL A 64 -3.61 -19.64 2.58
CA VAL A 64 -2.94 -20.26 1.42
C VAL A 64 -1.45 -19.99 1.48
N GLY A 65 -0.66 -21.01 1.20
CA GLY A 65 0.77 -20.85 1.04
C GLY A 65 1.59 -21.01 2.31
N ASP A 66 2.89 -20.79 2.16
CA ASP A 66 3.85 -20.80 3.25
C ASP A 66 4.85 -19.67 3.03
N PRO A 67 4.81 -18.59 3.87
CA PRO A 67 3.92 -18.41 5.02
C PRO A 67 2.43 -18.34 4.63
N PRO A 68 1.52 -18.69 5.54
CA PRO A 68 0.09 -18.68 5.25
C PRO A 68 -0.45 -17.28 5.10
N ILE A 69 -1.13 -17.02 3.98
CA ILE A 69 -1.76 -15.74 3.67
C ILE A 69 -3.27 -15.91 3.72
N THR A 70 -3.93 -15.14 4.57
CA THR A 70 -5.38 -15.15 4.72
C THR A 70 -5.96 -13.86 4.16
N GLN A 71 -7.07 -13.95 3.43
CA GLN A 71 -7.77 -12.79 2.89
C GLN A 71 -9.14 -12.65 3.56
N TRP A 72 -9.44 -11.44 4.04
CA TRP A 72 -10.77 -11.06 4.49
C TRP A 72 -11.32 -10.00 3.55
N THR A 73 -12.52 -10.22 3.06
CA THR A 73 -13.20 -9.30 2.16
C THR A 73 -14.24 -8.48 2.91
N TYR A 74 -14.09 -7.16 2.86
CA TYR A 74 -15.05 -6.20 3.37
C TYR A 74 -15.72 -5.48 2.21
N ASP A 75 -16.70 -4.65 2.50
CA ASP A 75 -17.35 -3.84 1.48
C ASP A 75 -16.39 -2.74 1.00
N GLY A 76 -15.95 -2.88 -0.25
CA GLY A 76 -15.07 -1.92 -0.90
C GLY A 76 -13.58 -2.15 -0.75
N TRP A 77 -13.15 -3.10 0.09
CA TRP A 77 -11.74 -3.39 0.28
C TRP A 77 -11.52 -4.79 0.83
N SER A 78 -10.30 -5.29 0.68
CA SER A 78 -9.89 -6.59 1.21
C SER A 78 -8.59 -6.41 1.99
N VAL A 79 -8.47 -7.13 3.10
CA VAL A 79 -7.26 -7.12 3.92
C VAL A 79 -6.59 -8.49 3.84
N TYR A 80 -5.26 -8.47 3.73
CA TYR A 80 -4.43 -9.67 3.64
C TYR A 80 -3.58 -9.79 4.89
N PHE A 81 -3.61 -10.96 5.50
CA PHE A 81 -2.86 -11.27 6.72
C PHE A 81 -1.77 -12.29 6.39
N GLU A 82 -0.60 -12.10 6.97
CA GLU A 82 0.43 -13.14 7.09
C GLU A 82 0.37 -13.65 8.52
N TYR A 83 0.03 -14.92 8.70
CA TYR A 83 -0.37 -15.47 9.99
C TYR A 83 -1.55 -14.67 10.54
N GLU A 84 -1.38 -13.89 11.60
CA GLU A 84 -2.44 -13.12 12.22
C GLU A 84 -2.23 -11.60 12.11
N LEU A 85 -1.24 -11.15 11.32
CA LEU A 85 -0.89 -9.74 11.20
C LEU A 85 -1.19 -9.21 9.80
N VAL A 86 -1.74 -8.01 9.74
CA VAL A 86 -2.03 -7.35 8.48
C VAL A 86 -0.75 -7.09 7.69
N LEU A 87 -0.70 -7.59 6.46
CA LEU A 87 0.33 -7.25 5.49
C LEU A 87 -0.01 -5.97 4.75
N PHE A 88 -1.17 -5.97 4.11
CA PHE A 88 -1.65 -4.84 3.33
C PHE A 88 -3.16 -4.92 3.12
N THR A 89 -3.75 -3.80 2.75
CA THR A 89 -5.15 -3.68 2.39
C THR A 89 -5.26 -3.21 0.94
N VAL A 90 -6.16 -3.83 0.18
CA VAL A 90 -6.39 -3.51 -1.23
C VAL A 90 -7.77 -2.93 -1.40
N LEU A 91 -7.88 -1.75 -1.98
CA LEU A 91 -9.16 -1.16 -2.34
C LEU A 91 -9.72 -1.87 -3.57
N HIS A 92 -11.01 -2.19 -3.53
CA HIS A 92 -11.70 -2.68 -4.71
C HIS A 92 -11.84 -1.54 -5.72
N LYS A 93 -11.65 -1.87 -6.99
CA LYS A 93 -11.63 -0.88 -8.07
C LYS A 93 -12.88 0.00 -8.10
N GLY A 94 -14.03 -0.59 -7.79
CA GLY A 94 -15.31 0.13 -7.74
C GLY A 94 -15.47 1.02 -6.52
N ALA A 95 -14.81 0.73 -5.40
CA ALA A 95 -14.97 1.47 -4.14
C ALA A 95 -14.52 2.92 -4.26
N VAL A 96 -13.42 3.17 -4.97
CA VAL A 96 -12.90 4.54 -5.19
C VAL A 96 -13.86 5.34 -6.07
N VAL A 97 -14.39 4.71 -7.10
CA VAL A 97 -15.35 5.33 -8.03
C VAL A 97 -16.67 5.64 -7.33
N ASP A 98 -17.18 4.69 -6.54
CA ASP A 98 -18.43 4.87 -5.80
C ASP A 98 -18.33 6.00 -4.78
N LYS A 99 -17.20 6.08 -4.08
CA LYS A 99 -16.96 7.14 -3.10
C LYS A 99 -16.87 8.51 -3.77
N LYS A 100 -16.32 8.58 -4.98
CA LYS A 100 -16.25 9.78 -5.78
C LYS A 100 -17.62 10.20 -6.27
N ASN A 101 -18.44 9.25 -6.67
CA ASN A 101 -19.81 9.51 -7.12
C ASN A 101 -20.69 10.01 -5.97
N ASN A 102 -20.54 9.42 -4.80
CA ASN A 102 -21.28 9.84 -3.60
C ASN A 102 -20.90 11.25 -3.15
N SER A 103 -19.64 11.64 -3.35
CA SER A 103 -19.22 12.99 -3.02
C SER A 103 -19.61 14.01 -4.09
N ALA A 104 -19.92 13.56 -5.32
CA ALA A 104 -20.40 14.44 -6.40
C ALA A 104 -21.89 14.72 -6.31
N ASN A 105 -22.62 13.93 -5.54
CA ASN A 105 -24.07 14.08 -5.34
C ASN A 105 -24.36 14.80 -4.02
#